data_fba9e568e469a32af6dc9b0a0e9eeb66
#
_entry.id   fba9e568e469a32af6dc9b0a0e9eeb66
#
_cell.length_a   1.000
_cell.length_b   1.000
_cell.length_c   1.000
_cell.angle_alpha   90.00
_cell.angle_beta   90.00
_cell.angle_gamma   90.00
#
_symmetry.space_group_name_H-M   'P 1'
#
loop_
_entity.id
_entity.type
_entity.pdbx_description
1 polymer ?
#
loop_
_entity_poly.entity_id
_entity_poly.type
_entity_poly.pdbx_seq_one_letter_code
_entity_poly.pdbx_strand_id
1 'polypeptide(L)'
;MKMKKILIYGLSNMYGGVEAFILNYVNHLPENKYTVELIIMNRTPQYLGEKLKREVKIHYVPERIKNPLGYNCRVNEIVKKGNYDILWCNFCTLSDITWLKAAKKYGIPVRIAHSHNSENMGSKLVLISHLQHKKAISKYVTHFFACSDVAGKFMFGDNIVKQNNYCLINNAIETDKYSYNENIRMKTRLDLKISDKIVITNVGRFHFQKNHSFLVNVFSEFYKKYPTSVLLLIGDGELMEEVKNQVKKLGLTDCVMFLGNRGDVDRLMQAADLLLMPSRFEGLPVSAIEAQASGLPCLFSDTITTQVKITESVKFESLEAPLEKWVEDMEELLKEHRKDTRAQIISAGYDIEENAEHIFERLL
;
A
#
# COMPACT_ATOMS: atom_id res chain seq x y z
N MET A 1 21.26 -23.99 -6.08
CA MET A 1 19.89 -24.41 -5.69
C MET A 1 19.02 -24.56 -6.93
N LYS A 2 18.04 -25.49 -6.93
CA LYS A 2 17.07 -25.58 -8.02
C LYS A 2 16.16 -24.36 -7.99
N MET A 3 16.01 -23.67 -9.12
CA MET A 3 15.12 -22.51 -9.26
C MET A 3 13.69 -22.89 -8.90
N LYS A 4 13.04 -22.11 -8.04
CA LYS A 4 11.66 -22.32 -7.58
C LYS A 4 10.67 -21.60 -8.46
N LYS A 5 9.54 -22.23 -8.74
CA LYS A 5 8.50 -21.66 -9.60
C LYS A 5 7.32 -21.20 -8.80
N ILE A 6 7.01 -19.90 -8.91
CA ILE A 6 5.96 -19.23 -8.13
C ILE A 6 4.80 -18.85 -9.07
N LEU A 7 3.59 -19.19 -8.66
CA LEU A 7 2.35 -18.70 -9.27
C LEU A 7 1.70 -17.69 -8.34
N ILE A 8 1.46 -16.45 -8.82
CA ILE A 8 0.91 -15.36 -8.03
C ILE A 8 -0.49 -14.99 -8.52
N TYR A 9 -1.45 -14.95 -7.58
CA TYR A 9 -2.83 -14.50 -7.76
C TYR A 9 -3.12 -13.27 -6.92
N GLY A 10 -3.93 -12.34 -7.43
CA GLY A 10 -4.43 -11.17 -6.68
C GLY A 10 -4.43 -9.87 -7.46
N LEU A 11 -3.84 -9.82 -8.68
CA LEU A 11 -3.89 -8.64 -9.54
C LEU A 11 -5.29 -8.39 -10.10
N SER A 12 -5.77 -7.15 -10.00
CA SER A 12 -7.03 -6.67 -10.56
C SER A 12 -6.81 -5.80 -11.80
N ASN A 13 -7.89 -5.30 -12.40
CA ASN A 13 -7.82 -4.40 -13.56
C ASN A 13 -7.49 -2.94 -13.17
N MET A 14 -7.56 -2.60 -11.89
CA MET A 14 -7.26 -1.26 -11.37
C MET A 14 -6.00 -1.30 -10.50
N TYR A 15 -5.13 -0.30 -10.67
CA TYR A 15 -3.95 -0.18 -9.82
C TYR A 15 -4.33 0.35 -8.44
N GLY A 16 -3.94 -0.36 -7.40
CA GLY A 16 -4.17 -0.02 -6.01
C GLY A 16 -3.07 -0.56 -5.10
N GLY A 17 -3.31 -0.56 -3.78
CA GLY A 17 -2.30 -0.98 -2.80
C GLY A 17 -1.88 -2.44 -2.94
N VAL A 18 -2.80 -3.34 -3.29
CA VAL A 18 -2.48 -4.77 -3.48
C VAL A 18 -1.63 -4.98 -4.72
N GLU A 19 -1.97 -4.31 -5.82
CA GLU A 19 -1.20 -4.36 -7.07
C GLU A 19 0.20 -3.78 -6.88
N ALA A 20 0.30 -2.64 -6.17
CA ALA A 20 1.58 -2.03 -5.82
C ALA A 20 2.44 -2.99 -5.00
N PHE A 21 1.87 -3.62 -3.97
CA PHE A 21 2.54 -4.63 -3.16
C PHE A 21 3.04 -5.80 -4.02
N ILE A 22 2.16 -6.44 -4.80
CA ILE A 22 2.51 -7.59 -5.63
C ILE A 22 3.65 -7.23 -6.59
N LEU A 23 3.51 -6.12 -7.33
CA LEU A 23 4.50 -5.72 -8.33
C LEU A 23 5.83 -5.33 -7.69
N ASN A 24 5.79 -4.69 -6.53
CA ASN A 24 7.01 -4.36 -5.81
C ASN A 24 7.79 -5.62 -5.44
N TYR A 25 7.16 -6.63 -4.86
CA TYR A 25 7.82 -7.90 -4.58
C TYR A 25 8.24 -8.63 -5.86
N VAL A 26 7.38 -8.73 -6.88
CA VAL A 26 7.71 -9.41 -8.15
C VAL A 26 8.97 -8.81 -8.78
N ASN A 27 9.07 -7.49 -8.80
CA ASN A 27 10.21 -6.81 -9.41
C ASN A 27 11.53 -7.02 -8.65
N HIS A 28 11.49 -7.33 -7.34
CA HIS A 28 12.68 -7.49 -6.50
C HIS A 28 12.96 -8.94 -6.08
N LEU A 29 12.08 -9.91 -6.40
CA LEU A 29 12.38 -11.33 -6.16
C LEU A 29 13.63 -11.74 -6.95
N PRO A 30 14.65 -12.39 -6.31
CA PRO A 30 15.87 -12.79 -6.97
C PRO A 30 15.62 -13.70 -8.19
N GLU A 31 16.02 -13.27 -9.37
CA GLU A 31 15.80 -13.99 -10.64
C GLU A 31 16.58 -15.32 -10.73
N ASN A 32 17.69 -15.40 -10.02
CA ASN A 32 18.49 -16.63 -9.92
C ASN A 32 17.87 -17.68 -8.96
N LYS A 33 16.91 -17.28 -8.11
CA LYS A 33 16.19 -18.17 -7.17
C LYS A 33 14.78 -18.51 -7.63
N TYR A 34 14.08 -17.54 -8.28
CA TYR A 34 12.64 -17.64 -8.53
C TYR A 34 12.24 -17.31 -9.97
N THR A 35 11.44 -18.20 -10.56
CA THR A 35 10.65 -17.92 -11.77
C THR A 35 9.23 -17.58 -11.38
N VAL A 36 8.73 -16.44 -11.84
CA VAL A 36 7.40 -15.93 -11.47
C VAL A 36 6.43 -16.05 -12.65
N GLU A 37 5.23 -16.55 -12.39
CA GLU A 37 4.11 -16.50 -13.31
C GLU A 37 2.92 -15.78 -12.64
N LEU A 38 2.23 -14.90 -13.39
CA LEU A 38 1.14 -14.08 -12.89
C LEU A 38 -0.22 -14.56 -13.44
N ILE A 39 -1.26 -14.41 -12.64
CA ILE A 39 -2.63 -14.69 -13.03
C ILE A 39 -3.37 -13.36 -13.20
N ILE A 40 -3.99 -13.15 -14.35
CA ILE A 40 -4.74 -11.96 -14.70
C ILE A 40 -6.12 -12.36 -15.24
N MET A 41 -7.15 -11.58 -14.87
CA MET A 41 -8.50 -11.78 -15.41
C MET A 41 -8.64 -11.11 -16.77
N ASN A 42 -9.09 -11.86 -17.76
CA ASN A 42 -9.44 -11.45 -19.13
C ASN A 42 -8.31 -10.83 -19.96
N ARG A 43 -7.76 -9.69 -19.56
CA ARG A 43 -6.78 -8.91 -20.34
C ARG A 43 -5.74 -8.26 -19.43
N THR A 44 -4.57 -7.99 -20.00
CA THR A 44 -3.49 -7.26 -19.31
C THR A 44 -3.94 -5.83 -18.97
N PRO A 45 -3.93 -5.45 -17.68
CA PRO A 45 -4.17 -4.07 -17.28
C PRO A 45 -3.06 -3.15 -17.78
N GLN A 46 -3.40 -1.92 -18.14
CA GLN A 46 -2.43 -0.94 -18.68
C GLN A 46 -1.26 -0.71 -17.72
N TYR A 47 -1.52 -0.58 -16.42
CA TYR A 47 -0.47 -0.33 -15.41
C TYR A 47 0.61 -1.41 -15.39
N LEU A 48 0.31 -2.62 -15.84
CA LEU A 48 1.27 -3.72 -15.77
C LEU A 48 2.45 -3.48 -16.73
N GLY A 49 2.20 -2.94 -17.93
CA GLY A 49 3.25 -2.58 -18.87
C GLY A 49 4.16 -1.46 -18.39
N GLU A 50 3.65 -0.59 -17.51
CA GLU A 50 4.41 0.55 -16.96
C GLU A 50 5.18 0.16 -15.68
N LYS A 51 4.62 -0.72 -14.85
CA LYS A 51 5.09 -1.00 -13.49
C LYS A 51 5.88 -2.30 -13.37
N LEU A 52 5.68 -3.27 -14.26
CA LEU A 52 6.41 -4.53 -14.25
C LEU A 52 7.78 -4.34 -14.89
N LYS A 53 8.85 -4.55 -14.12
CA LYS A 53 10.24 -4.27 -14.54
C LYS A 53 10.98 -5.52 -15.04
N ARG A 54 10.34 -6.69 -15.01
CA ARG A 54 10.95 -7.97 -15.44
C ARG A 54 10.01 -8.76 -16.33
N GLU A 55 10.58 -9.68 -17.11
CA GLU A 55 9.78 -10.62 -17.89
C GLU A 55 9.13 -11.67 -17.01
N VAL A 56 7.81 -11.83 -17.14
CA VAL A 56 7.04 -12.87 -16.45
C VAL A 56 6.04 -13.49 -17.39
N LYS A 57 5.75 -14.76 -17.19
CA LYS A 57 4.67 -15.42 -17.91
C LYS A 57 3.32 -15.07 -17.30
N ILE A 58 2.37 -14.70 -18.15
CA ILE A 58 1.01 -14.31 -17.74
C ILE A 58 0.02 -15.41 -18.14
N HIS A 59 -0.84 -15.77 -17.20
CA HIS A 59 -1.97 -16.67 -17.41
C HIS A 59 -3.27 -15.88 -17.36
N TYR A 60 -4.04 -15.95 -18.43
CA TYR A 60 -5.36 -15.36 -18.49
C TYR A 60 -6.43 -16.35 -18.05
N VAL A 61 -7.36 -15.86 -17.21
CA VAL A 61 -8.53 -16.60 -16.76
C VAL A 61 -9.79 -15.78 -16.98
N PRO A 62 -10.93 -16.40 -17.32
CA PRO A 62 -12.19 -15.69 -17.45
C PRO A 62 -12.67 -15.16 -16.09
N GLU A 63 -13.53 -14.15 -16.11
CA GLU A 63 -14.19 -13.66 -14.89
C GLU A 63 -15.07 -14.76 -14.28
N ARG A 64 -14.82 -15.07 -13.01
CA ARG A 64 -15.54 -16.12 -12.29
C ARG A 64 -17.06 -15.92 -12.27
N ILE A 65 -17.53 -14.68 -12.12
CA ILE A 65 -18.97 -14.38 -12.06
C ILE A 65 -19.64 -14.60 -13.41
N LYS A 66 -18.98 -14.23 -14.51
CA LYS A 66 -19.54 -14.34 -15.86
C LYS A 66 -19.42 -15.76 -16.44
N ASN A 67 -18.35 -16.47 -16.11
CA ASN A 67 -18.08 -17.83 -16.62
C ASN A 67 -17.46 -18.71 -15.53
N PRO A 68 -18.25 -19.17 -14.54
CA PRO A 68 -17.72 -19.95 -13.41
C PRO A 68 -17.14 -21.31 -13.82
N LEU A 69 -17.73 -21.98 -14.82
CA LEU A 69 -17.22 -23.25 -15.30
C LEU A 69 -15.89 -23.10 -16.05
N GLY A 70 -15.82 -22.16 -16.99
CA GLY A 70 -14.58 -21.84 -17.72
C GLY A 70 -13.47 -21.38 -16.77
N TYR A 71 -13.80 -20.57 -15.77
CA TYR A 71 -12.86 -20.18 -14.72
C TYR A 71 -12.29 -21.40 -13.99
N ASN A 72 -13.15 -22.27 -13.46
CA ASN A 72 -12.73 -23.46 -12.74
C ASN A 72 -11.89 -24.42 -13.62
N CYS A 73 -12.29 -24.64 -14.87
CA CYS A 73 -11.53 -25.45 -15.83
C CYS A 73 -10.13 -24.86 -16.04
N ARG A 74 -10.03 -23.55 -16.29
CA ARG A 74 -8.76 -22.87 -16.56
C ARG A 74 -7.84 -22.87 -15.33
N VAL A 75 -8.37 -22.61 -14.12
CA VAL A 75 -7.61 -22.73 -12.87
C VAL A 75 -7.01 -24.11 -12.70
N ASN A 76 -7.82 -25.17 -12.86
CA ASN A 76 -7.34 -26.55 -12.74
C ASN A 76 -6.29 -26.90 -13.82
N GLU A 77 -6.46 -26.44 -15.04
CA GLU A 77 -5.49 -26.64 -16.13
C GLU A 77 -4.14 -26.01 -15.80
N ILE A 78 -4.11 -24.72 -15.41
CA ILE A 78 -2.89 -23.98 -15.09
C ILE A 78 -2.16 -24.65 -13.93
N VAL A 79 -2.85 -24.95 -12.85
CA VAL A 79 -2.25 -25.54 -11.65
C VAL A 79 -1.74 -26.96 -11.93
N LYS A 80 -2.49 -27.78 -12.68
CA LYS A 80 -2.11 -29.16 -13.02
C LYS A 80 -0.85 -29.23 -13.91
N LYS A 81 -0.74 -28.30 -14.89
CA LYS A 81 0.35 -28.33 -15.88
C LYS A 81 1.59 -27.55 -15.44
N GLY A 82 1.48 -26.69 -14.43
CA GLY A 82 2.50 -25.68 -14.18
C GLY A 82 3.71 -26.15 -13.36
N ASN A 83 3.61 -27.28 -12.62
CA ASN A 83 4.67 -27.77 -11.72
C ASN A 83 5.22 -26.69 -10.79
N TYR A 84 4.33 -25.96 -10.11
CA TYR A 84 4.69 -24.87 -9.20
C TYR A 84 5.19 -25.40 -7.86
N ASP A 85 6.22 -24.74 -7.31
CA ASP A 85 6.69 -24.97 -5.94
C ASP A 85 5.87 -24.15 -4.95
N ILE A 86 5.44 -22.95 -5.35
CA ILE A 86 4.72 -21.98 -4.51
C ILE A 86 3.49 -21.46 -5.26
N LEU A 87 2.33 -21.44 -4.59
CA LEU A 87 1.19 -20.60 -4.94
C LEU A 87 1.06 -19.49 -3.91
N TRP A 88 1.12 -18.23 -4.34
CA TRP A 88 0.96 -17.06 -3.50
C TRP A 88 -0.32 -16.30 -3.88
N CYS A 89 -1.35 -16.43 -3.05
CA CYS A 89 -2.64 -15.78 -3.25
C CYS A 89 -2.77 -14.53 -2.37
N ASN A 90 -2.95 -13.38 -3.00
CA ASN A 90 -3.17 -12.10 -2.34
C ASN A 90 -4.67 -11.80 -2.31
N PHE A 91 -5.22 -11.61 -1.12
CA PHE A 91 -6.65 -11.51 -0.90
C PHE A 91 -7.07 -10.20 -0.21
N CYS A 92 -8.11 -9.57 -0.74
CA CYS A 92 -8.91 -8.59 -0.02
C CYS A 92 -10.07 -9.25 0.76
N THR A 93 -10.54 -10.42 0.29
CA THR A 93 -11.56 -11.26 0.94
C THR A 93 -11.34 -12.72 0.56
N LEU A 94 -11.81 -13.66 1.38
CA LEU A 94 -11.83 -15.10 1.06
C LEU A 94 -13.07 -15.51 0.27
N SER A 95 -13.71 -14.61 -0.47
CA SER A 95 -14.90 -14.95 -1.26
C SER A 95 -14.62 -15.92 -2.38
N ASP A 96 -13.35 -16.05 -2.81
CA ASP A 96 -12.88 -17.04 -3.75
C ASP A 96 -11.57 -17.69 -3.30
N ILE A 97 -11.59 -19.00 -3.04
CA ILE A 97 -10.40 -19.79 -2.71
C ILE A 97 -10.15 -20.91 -3.71
N THR A 98 -10.65 -20.77 -4.95
CA THR A 98 -10.55 -21.78 -6.01
C THR A 98 -9.10 -22.15 -6.31
N TRP A 99 -8.20 -21.16 -6.33
CA TRP A 99 -6.77 -21.38 -6.55
C TRP A 99 -6.14 -22.24 -5.46
N LEU A 100 -6.45 -21.98 -4.20
CA LEU A 100 -5.94 -22.75 -3.06
C LEU A 100 -6.50 -24.19 -3.06
N LYS A 101 -7.77 -24.37 -3.43
CA LYS A 101 -8.37 -25.71 -3.59
C LYS A 101 -7.68 -26.52 -4.69
N ALA A 102 -7.45 -25.89 -5.85
CA ALA A 102 -6.74 -26.51 -6.97
C ALA A 102 -5.28 -26.84 -6.61
N ALA A 103 -4.58 -25.90 -5.97
CA ALA A 103 -3.18 -26.10 -5.54
C ALA A 103 -3.04 -27.27 -4.57
N LYS A 104 -3.96 -27.42 -3.61
CA LYS A 104 -3.99 -28.59 -2.74
C LYS A 104 -4.26 -29.87 -3.52
N LYS A 105 -5.25 -29.86 -4.42
CA LYS A 105 -5.63 -31.02 -5.24
C LYS A 105 -4.47 -31.55 -6.10
N TYR A 106 -3.66 -30.64 -6.66
CA TYR A 106 -2.56 -30.99 -7.55
C TYR A 106 -1.18 -30.97 -6.87
N GLY A 107 -1.15 -30.89 -5.54
CA GLY A 107 0.06 -31.13 -4.74
C GLY A 107 1.09 -29.99 -4.74
N ILE A 108 0.71 -28.72 -4.97
CA ILE A 108 1.66 -27.61 -4.77
C ILE A 108 2.06 -27.59 -3.29
N PRO A 109 3.37 -27.71 -2.97
CA PRO A 109 3.80 -27.90 -1.58
C PRO A 109 3.58 -26.66 -0.71
N VAL A 110 3.91 -25.46 -1.21
CA VAL A 110 3.75 -24.20 -0.48
C VAL A 110 2.55 -23.43 -1.02
N ARG A 111 1.55 -23.20 -0.17
CA ARG A 111 0.29 -22.52 -0.52
C ARG A 111 0.04 -21.41 0.47
N ILE A 112 0.23 -20.16 0.00
CA ILE A 112 0.19 -18.95 0.83
C ILE A 112 -1.13 -18.22 0.59
N ALA A 113 -1.83 -17.89 1.69
CA ALA A 113 -2.90 -16.90 1.69
C ALA A 113 -2.38 -15.61 2.34
N HIS A 114 -2.38 -14.51 1.59
CA HIS A 114 -1.92 -13.21 2.05
C HIS A 114 -3.09 -12.24 2.18
N SER A 115 -3.28 -11.69 3.37
CA SER A 115 -4.34 -10.73 3.69
C SER A 115 -3.87 -9.29 3.51
N HIS A 116 -4.67 -8.49 2.77
CA HIS A 116 -4.41 -7.07 2.53
C HIS A 116 -5.48 -6.12 3.10
N ASN A 117 -6.60 -6.65 3.60
CA ASN A 117 -7.69 -5.83 4.14
C ASN A 117 -7.98 -6.17 5.60
N SER A 118 -8.35 -5.14 6.36
CA SER A 118 -8.75 -5.23 7.77
C SER A 118 -10.28 -5.27 7.98
N GLU A 119 -11.07 -5.07 6.89
CA GLU A 119 -12.54 -5.07 6.95
C GLU A 119 -13.18 -5.53 5.65
N ASN A 120 -14.50 -5.76 5.68
CA ASN A 120 -15.25 -6.15 4.49
C ASN A 120 -15.64 -4.91 3.65
N MET A 121 -15.00 -4.76 2.50
CA MET A 121 -15.35 -3.74 1.49
C MET A 121 -16.32 -4.26 0.42
N GLY A 122 -16.83 -5.48 0.56
CA GLY A 122 -17.73 -6.12 -0.40
C GLY A 122 -19.19 -6.15 0.03
N SER A 123 -20.05 -6.71 -0.83
CA SER A 123 -21.45 -6.94 -0.53
C SER A 123 -21.68 -7.96 0.60
N LYS A 124 -22.91 -8.04 1.13
CA LYS A 124 -23.30 -9.04 2.15
C LYS A 124 -23.03 -10.48 1.68
N LEU A 125 -23.22 -10.78 0.39
CA LEU A 125 -22.95 -12.13 -0.18
C LEU A 125 -21.44 -12.43 -0.18
N VAL A 126 -20.61 -11.45 -0.48
CA VAL A 126 -19.15 -11.57 -0.39
C VAL A 126 -18.74 -11.87 1.04
N LEU A 127 -19.32 -11.18 2.03
CA LEU A 127 -19.07 -11.42 3.45
C LEU A 127 -19.47 -12.83 3.89
N ILE A 128 -20.65 -13.31 3.49
CA ILE A 128 -21.11 -14.67 3.80
C ILE A 128 -20.13 -15.71 3.26
N SER A 129 -19.74 -15.59 2.00
CA SER A 129 -18.75 -16.49 1.37
C SER A 129 -17.39 -16.41 2.08
N HIS A 130 -16.93 -15.19 2.45
CA HIS A 130 -15.73 -14.99 3.22
C HIS A 130 -15.77 -15.74 4.56
N LEU A 131 -16.85 -15.59 5.33
CA LEU A 131 -16.99 -16.24 6.64
C LEU A 131 -17.04 -17.77 6.55
N GLN A 132 -17.67 -18.31 5.50
CA GLN A 132 -17.68 -19.77 5.25
C GLN A 132 -16.26 -20.27 4.92
N HIS A 133 -15.53 -19.60 4.05
CA HIS A 133 -14.18 -20.00 3.68
C HIS A 133 -13.17 -19.77 4.82
N LYS A 134 -13.34 -18.73 5.63
CA LYS A 134 -12.51 -18.47 6.81
C LYS A 134 -12.47 -19.68 7.77
N LYS A 135 -13.62 -20.35 8.00
CA LYS A 135 -13.69 -21.54 8.83
C LYS A 135 -12.93 -22.76 8.26
N ALA A 136 -12.72 -22.79 6.94
CA ALA A 136 -12.13 -23.92 6.26
C ALA A 136 -10.74 -23.64 5.67
N ILE A 137 -10.24 -22.43 5.77
CA ILE A 137 -9.05 -21.97 5.05
C ILE A 137 -7.79 -22.77 5.40
N SER A 138 -7.61 -23.14 6.66
CA SER A 138 -6.48 -23.94 7.15
C SER A 138 -6.39 -25.34 6.49
N LYS A 139 -7.47 -25.82 5.90
CA LYS A 139 -7.44 -27.09 5.14
C LYS A 139 -6.68 -26.96 3.80
N TYR A 140 -6.53 -25.75 3.26
CA TYR A 140 -6.01 -25.51 1.91
C TYR A 140 -4.67 -24.75 1.92
N VAL A 141 -4.37 -24.02 2.97
CA VAL A 141 -3.23 -23.16 3.14
C VAL A 141 -2.15 -23.84 3.98
N THR A 142 -0.88 -23.61 3.62
CA THR A 142 0.27 -24.05 4.42
C THR A 142 0.86 -22.90 5.21
N HIS A 143 0.81 -21.66 4.69
CA HIS A 143 1.36 -20.45 5.33
C HIS A 143 0.38 -19.28 5.18
N PHE A 144 0.26 -18.50 6.24
CA PHE A 144 -0.63 -17.35 6.32
C PHE A 144 0.21 -16.08 6.40
N PHE A 145 0.03 -15.17 5.46
CA PHE A 145 0.66 -13.87 5.44
C PHE A 145 -0.37 -12.76 5.67
N ALA A 146 0.04 -11.67 6.30
CA ALA A 146 -0.80 -10.48 6.41
C ALA A 146 0.06 -9.21 6.42
N CYS A 147 -0.47 -8.12 5.89
CA CYS A 147 0.20 -6.81 5.92
C CYS A 147 0.11 -6.12 7.29
N SER A 148 -0.77 -6.60 8.19
CA SER A 148 -0.91 -6.15 9.58
C SER A 148 -1.64 -7.19 10.42
N ASP A 149 -1.51 -7.10 11.74
CA ASP A 149 -2.23 -7.98 12.67
C ASP A 149 -3.75 -7.85 12.52
N VAL A 150 -4.26 -6.64 12.30
CA VAL A 150 -5.69 -6.38 12.08
C VAL A 150 -6.17 -7.09 10.81
N ALA A 151 -5.41 -6.99 9.72
CA ALA A 151 -5.72 -7.68 8.47
C ALA A 151 -5.68 -9.21 8.63
N GLY A 152 -4.70 -9.73 9.37
CA GLY A 152 -4.58 -11.16 9.68
C GLY A 152 -5.76 -11.67 10.50
N LYS A 153 -6.16 -10.98 11.56
CA LYS A 153 -7.32 -11.32 12.40
C LYS A 153 -8.63 -11.27 11.62
N PHE A 154 -8.83 -10.22 10.82
CA PHE A 154 -9.99 -10.13 9.95
C PHE A 154 -10.08 -11.33 9.01
N MET A 155 -9.01 -11.62 8.28
CA MET A 155 -8.99 -12.65 7.24
C MET A 155 -9.01 -14.06 7.80
N PHE A 156 -8.24 -14.36 8.85
CA PHE A 156 -7.98 -15.72 9.30
C PHE A 156 -8.51 -16.01 10.71
N GLY A 157 -8.69 -14.99 11.56
CA GLY A 157 -9.11 -15.11 12.96
C GLY A 157 -7.96 -15.24 13.95
N ASP A 158 -8.26 -15.03 15.24
CA ASP A 158 -7.28 -14.96 16.32
C ASP A 158 -6.47 -16.23 16.55
N ASN A 159 -7.02 -17.39 16.21
CA ASN A 159 -6.32 -18.66 16.40
C ASN A 159 -5.20 -18.87 15.37
N ILE A 160 -5.37 -18.41 14.14
CA ILE A 160 -4.38 -18.58 13.06
C ILE A 160 -3.22 -17.61 13.23
N VAL A 161 -3.48 -16.37 13.62
CA VAL A 161 -2.42 -15.35 13.82
C VAL A 161 -1.46 -15.67 14.96
N LYS A 162 -1.74 -16.72 15.75
CA LYS A 162 -0.87 -17.24 16.82
C LYS A 162 -0.07 -18.47 16.40
N GLN A 163 -0.21 -18.95 15.18
CA GLN A 163 0.46 -20.17 14.70
C GLN A 163 1.84 -19.86 14.14
N ASN A 164 2.75 -20.83 14.20
CA ASN A 164 4.13 -20.67 13.68
C ASN A 164 4.21 -20.48 12.16
N ASN A 165 3.15 -20.83 11.42
CA ASN A 165 3.06 -20.64 9.98
C ASN A 165 2.33 -19.33 9.59
N TYR A 166 2.14 -18.42 10.54
CA TYR A 166 1.66 -17.06 10.29
C TYR A 166 2.83 -16.08 10.31
N CYS A 167 2.88 -15.20 9.32
CA CYS A 167 3.90 -14.17 9.19
C CYS A 167 3.29 -12.82 8.83
N LEU A 168 3.76 -11.76 9.48
CA LEU A 168 3.56 -10.40 9.01
C LEU A 168 4.56 -10.10 7.89
N ILE A 169 4.03 -9.61 6.77
CA ILE A 169 4.82 -9.19 5.61
C ILE A 169 4.55 -7.72 5.37
N ASN A 170 5.55 -6.91 5.63
CA ASN A 170 5.45 -5.47 5.50
C ASN A 170 5.22 -5.03 4.05
N ASN A 171 4.47 -3.93 3.88
CA ASN A 171 4.38 -3.20 2.63
C ASN A 171 5.70 -2.42 2.42
N ALA A 172 6.73 -3.16 2.04
CA ALA A 172 8.09 -2.64 1.87
C ALA A 172 8.21 -1.71 0.65
N ILE A 173 9.19 -0.82 0.69
CA ILE A 173 9.44 0.21 -0.31
C ILE A 173 10.88 0.14 -0.83
N GLU A 174 11.15 0.74 -1.99
CA GLU A 174 12.51 0.98 -2.50
C GLU A 174 13.16 2.09 -1.65
N THR A 175 13.80 1.75 -0.51
CA THR A 175 14.31 2.75 0.44
C THR A 175 15.33 3.70 -0.19
N ASP A 176 16.16 3.25 -1.10
CA ASP A 176 17.12 4.09 -1.83
C ASP A 176 16.44 5.21 -2.63
N LYS A 177 15.30 4.89 -3.25
CA LYS A 177 14.54 5.84 -4.04
C LYS A 177 13.96 7.00 -3.19
N TYR A 178 13.62 6.68 -1.94
CA TYR A 178 13.03 7.65 -1.01
C TYR A 178 14.04 8.34 -0.12
N SER A 179 15.31 7.86 -0.02
CA SER A 179 16.34 8.48 0.82
C SER A 179 16.49 9.96 0.53
N TYR A 180 16.59 10.77 1.60
CA TYR A 180 16.67 12.23 1.49
C TYR A 180 17.82 12.69 0.61
N ASN A 181 17.53 13.57 -0.33
CA ASN A 181 18.50 14.15 -1.26
C ASN A 181 18.19 15.62 -1.53
N GLU A 182 19.06 16.49 -1.04
CA GLU A 182 18.89 17.96 -1.14
C GLU A 182 18.83 18.43 -2.60
N ASN A 183 19.62 17.84 -3.51
CA ASN A 183 19.61 18.23 -4.92
C ASN A 183 18.27 17.91 -5.59
N ILE A 184 17.69 16.73 -5.27
CA ILE A 184 16.36 16.35 -5.77
C ILE A 184 15.31 17.33 -5.19
N ARG A 185 15.40 17.64 -3.90
CA ARG A 185 14.53 18.62 -3.24
C ARG A 185 14.57 19.97 -3.94
N MET A 186 15.75 20.56 -4.08
CA MET A 186 15.93 21.88 -4.72
C MET A 186 15.38 21.87 -6.14
N LYS A 187 15.73 20.86 -6.95
CA LYS A 187 15.26 20.74 -8.32
C LYS A 187 13.74 20.63 -8.39
N THR A 188 13.13 19.77 -7.56
CA THR A 188 11.67 19.57 -7.58
C THR A 188 10.93 20.83 -7.14
N ARG A 189 11.43 21.56 -6.14
CA ARG A 189 10.86 22.83 -5.68
C ARG A 189 10.93 23.90 -6.77
N LEU A 190 12.04 23.95 -7.51
CA LEU A 190 12.19 24.86 -8.66
C LEU A 190 11.21 24.54 -9.78
N ASP A 191 11.11 23.26 -10.14
CA ASP A 191 10.20 22.77 -11.20
C ASP A 191 8.73 23.10 -10.87
N LEU A 192 8.35 23.04 -9.59
CA LEU A 192 7.00 23.35 -9.08
C LEU A 192 6.81 24.86 -8.76
N LYS A 193 7.86 25.69 -8.83
CA LYS A 193 7.85 27.12 -8.47
C LYS A 193 7.45 27.37 -7.00
N ILE A 194 7.97 26.55 -6.09
CA ILE A 194 7.70 26.59 -4.64
C ILE A 194 8.97 26.70 -3.81
N SER A 195 10.06 27.24 -4.36
CA SER A 195 11.39 27.27 -3.73
C SER A 195 11.37 27.90 -2.34
N ASP A 196 10.68 29.02 -2.16
CA ASP A 196 10.63 29.79 -0.91
C ASP A 196 9.34 29.53 -0.09
N LYS A 197 8.61 28.43 -0.40
CA LYS A 197 7.36 28.11 0.29
C LYS A 197 7.57 27.10 1.42
N ILE A 198 6.73 27.16 2.45
CA ILE A 198 6.53 26.03 3.38
C ILE A 198 5.60 25.05 2.67
N VAL A 199 6.07 23.82 2.46
CA VAL A 199 5.37 22.82 1.62
C VAL A 199 4.78 21.72 2.49
N ILE A 200 3.47 21.73 2.62
CA ILE A 200 2.71 20.65 3.25
C ILE A 200 2.24 19.69 2.16
N THR A 201 2.29 18.40 2.39
CA THR A 201 1.85 17.40 1.39
C THR A 201 0.92 16.36 1.97
N ASN A 202 0.07 15.80 1.10
CA ASN A 202 -0.69 14.59 1.35
C ASN A 202 -0.68 13.69 0.11
N VAL A 203 -0.54 12.39 0.31
CA VAL A 203 -0.56 11.37 -0.74
C VAL A 203 -1.64 10.37 -0.44
N GLY A 204 -2.65 10.30 -1.30
CA GLY A 204 -3.74 9.35 -1.13
C GLY A 204 -4.93 9.60 -2.06
N ARG A 205 -5.79 8.57 -2.16
CA ARG A 205 -7.02 8.64 -2.93
C ARG A 205 -7.99 9.63 -2.30
N PHE A 206 -8.63 10.48 -3.09
CA PHE A 206 -9.70 11.37 -2.62
C PHE A 206 -10.96 10.56 -2.30
N HIS A 207 -10.94 9.94 -1.13
CA HIS A 207 -11.95 9.04 -0.59
C HIS A 207 -12.27 9.42 0.87
N PHE A 208 -13.44 9.04 1.38
CA PHE A 208 -13.88 9.31 2.75
C PHE A 208 -12.82 8.96 3.80
N GLN A 209 -12.12 7.85 3.62
CA GLN A 209 -11.06 7.37 4.52
C GLN A 209 -9.95 8.40 4.74
N LYS A 210 -9.47 9.06 3.68
CA LYS A 210 -8.32 9.99 3.71
C LYS A 210 -8.64 11.38 4.26
N ASN A 211 -9.93 11.71 4.38
CA ASN A 211 -10.42 12.91 5.08
C ASN A 211 -9.85 14.24 4.59
N HIS A 212 -9.75 14.40 3.26
CA HIS A 212 -9.18 15.61 2.64
C HIS A 212 -9.91 16.89 3.05
N SER A 213 -11.20 16.81 3.35
CA SER A 213 -11.96 17.98 3.82
C SER A 213 -11.42 18.52 5.14
N PHE A 214 -11.13 17.63 6.11
CA PHE A 214 -10.50 18.02 7.37
C PHE A 214 -9.08 18.56 7.14
N LEU A 215 -8.29 17.89 6.29
CA LEU A 215 -6.96 18.32 5.92
C LEU A 215 -6.93 19.76 5.39
N VAL A 216 -7.85 20.10 4.48
CA VAL A 216 -7.97 21.46 3.93
C VAL A 216 -8.36 22.48 5.01
N ASN A 217 -9.20 22.11 5.99
CA ASN A 217 -9.52 22.99 7.11
C ASN A 217 -8.29 23.25 8.00
N VAL A 218 -7.51 22.20 8.34
CA VAL A 218 -6.25 22.37 9.09
C VAL A 218 -5.27 23.27 8.33
N PHE A 219 -5.11 23.02 7.01
CA PHE A 219 -4.24 23.85 6.17
C PHE A 219 -4.75 25.29 6.08
N SER A 220 -6.06 25.53 6.06
CA SER A 220 -6.63 26.88 6.08
C SER A 220 -6.22 27.67 7.32
N GLU A 221 -6.27 27.04 8.51
CA GLU A 221 -5.83 27.68 9.75
C GLU A 221 -4.31 27.92 9.75
N PHE A 222 -3.54 26.94 9.25
CA PHE A 222 -2.09 27.09 9.11
C PHE A 222 -1.73 28.22 8.14
N TYR A 223 -2.42 28.34 7.00
CA TYR A 223 -2.18 29.37 5.98
C TYR A 223 -2.43 30.80 6.48
N LYS A 224 -3.42 31.00 7.38
CA LYS A 224 -3.65 32.32 8.01
C LYS A 224 -2.41 32.82 8.76
N LYS A 225 -1.65 31.92 9.36
CA LYS A 225 -0.44 32.18 10.14
C LYS A 225 0.81 32.25 9.26
N TYR A 226 0.84 31.43 8.20
CA TYR A 226 1.96 31.27 7.26
C TYR A 226 1.52 31.43 5.80
N PRO A 227 1.26 32.67 5.33
CA PRO A 227 0.74 32.92 3.96
C PRO A 227 1.70 32.53 2.82
N THR A 228 2.94 32.20 3.16
CA THR A 228 3.93 31.68 2.21
C THR A 228 3.89 30.15 2.08
N SER A 229 2.94 29.47 2.72
CA SER A 229 2.79 28.02 2.62
C SER A 229 2.04 27.59 1.36
N VAL A 230 2.24 26.32 0.97
CA VAL A 230 1.54 25.66 -0.12
C VAL A 230 1.18 24.23 0.30
N LEU A 231 0.01 23.77 -0.15
CA LEU A 231 -0.45 22.40 0.05
C LEU A 231 -0.39 21.62 -1.27
N LEU A 232 0.34 20.52 -1.29
CA LEU A 232 0.41 19.59 -2.41
C LEU A 232 -0.52 18.39 -2.13
N LEU A 233 -1.55 18.21 -2.94
CA LEU A 233 -2.47 17.09 -2.89
C LEU A 233 -2.21 16.13 -4.04
N ILE A 234 -1.71 14.93 -3.72
CA ILE A 234 -1.26 13.93 -4.69
C ILE A 234 -2.19 12.73 -4.65
N GLY A 235 -2.84 12.45 -5.76
CA GLY A 235 -3.82 11.38 -5.92
C GLY A 235 -5.05 11.83 -6.68
N ASP A 236 -6.01 10.91 -6.83
CA ASP A 236 -7.28 11.12 -7.52
C ASP A 236 -8.40 10.38 -6.75
N GLY A 237 -9.65 10.66 -7.01
CA GLY A 237 -10.79 9.96 -6.42
C GLY A 237 -12.09 10.74 -6.48
N GLU A 238 -13.15 10.07 -6.04
CA GLU A 238 -14.53 10.53 -6.15
C GLU A 238 -14.83 11.84 -5.42
N LEU A 239 -14.06 12.18 -4.37
CA LEU A 239 -14.25 13.40 -3.59
C LEU A 239 -13.40 14.58 -4.06
N MET A 240 -12.60 14.44 -5.14
CA MET A 240 -11.69 15.48 -5.60
C MET A 240 -12.42 16.79 -5.92
N GLU A 241 -13.55 16.74 -6.63
CA GLU A 241 -14.29 17.93 -7.00
C GLU A 241 -14.94 18.63 -5.79
N GLU A 242 -15.37 17.86 -4.80
CA GLU A 242 -15.88 18.40 -3.53
C GLU A 242 -14.78 19.18 -2.79
N VAL A 243 -13.58 18.60 -2.71
CA VAL A 243 -12.41 19.23 -2.07
C VAL A 243 -11.96 20.48 -2.84
N LYS A 244 -11.95 20.48 -4.16
CA LYS A 244 -11.67 21.69 -4.97
C LYS A 244 -12.67 22.81 -4.71
N ASN A 245 -13.96 22.49 -4.58
CA ASN A 245 -14.98 23.45 -4.24
C ASN A 245 -14.80 24.03 -2.83
N GLN A 246 -14.37 23.23 -1.87
CA GLN A 246 -14.03 23.67 -0.51
C GLN A 246 -12.82 24.61 -0.53
N VAL A 247 -11.75 24.25 -1.22
CA VAL A 247 -10.55 25.10 -1.42
C VAL A 247 -10.93 26.47 -1.99
N LYS A 248 -11.80 26.50 -3.00
CA LYS A 248 -12.30 27.75 -3.60
C LYS A 248 -13.11 28.59 -2.60
N LYS A 249 -14.01 27.97 -1.84
CA LYS A 249 -14.82 28.64 -0.81
C LYS A 249 -13.96 29.27 0.28
N LEU A 250 -12.85 28.63 0.64
CA LEU A 250 -11.89 29.13 1.66
C LEU A 250 -10.86 30.12 1.10
N GLY A 251 -10.90 30.45 -0.20
CA GLY A 251 -9.96 31.37 -0.83
C GLY A 251 -8.53 30.86 -0.95
N LEU A 252 -8.35 29.51 -1.00
CA LEU A 252 -7.04 28.86 -1.00
C LEU A 252 -6.57 28.41 -2.40
N THR A 253 -7.23 28.86 -3.46
CA THR A 253 -6.97 28.39 -4.83
C THR A 253 -5.51 28.59 -5.26
N ASP A 254 -4.86 29.67 -4.83
CA ASP A 254 -3.48 30.00 -5.23
C ASP A 254 -2.40 29.27 -4.43
N CYS A 255 -2.79 28.61 -3.33
CA CYS A 255 -1.86 27.91 -2.42
C CYS A 255 -2.14 26.42 -2.23
N VAL A 256 -3.14 25.85 -2.96
CA VAL A 256 -3.42 24.41 -2.98
C VAL A 256 -3.25 23.87 -4.39
N MET A 257 -2.32 22.95 -4.55
CA MET A 257 -1.99 22.32 -5.84
C MET A 257 -2.55 20.88 -5.88
N PHE A 258 -3.47 20.62 -6.80
CA PHE A 258 -3.98 19.27 -7.10
C PHE A 258 -3.11 18.66 -8.19
N LEU A 259 -2.25 17.70 -7.83
CA LEU A 259 -1.25 17.14 -8.75
C LEU A 259 -1.73 15.87 -9.48
N GLY A 260 -2.92 15.35 -9.12
CA GLY A 260 -3.44 14.09 -9.69
C GLY A 260 -2.58 12.88 -9.32
N ASN A 261 -2.74 11.79 -10.06
CA ASN A 261 -1.91 10.62 -9.91
C ASN A 261 -0.51 10.88 -10.48
N ARG A 262 0.54 10.70 -9.65
CA ARG A 262 1.93 10.97 -9.99
C ARG A 262 2.78 9.71 -9.90
N GLY A 263 3.74 9.56 -10.80
CA GLY A 263 4.74 8.47 -10.78
C GLY A 263 6.04 8.85 -10.04
N ASP A 264 6.20 10.11 -9.68
CA ASP A 264 7.37 10.71 -9.04
C ASP A 264 7.07 11.18 -7.60
N VAL A 265 6.30 10.40 -6.84
CA VAL A 265 5.93 10.69 -5.45
C VAL A 265 7.17 10.81 -4.56
N ASP A 266 8.19 10.01 -4.82
CA ASP A 266 9.50 10.08 -4.18
C ASP A 266 10.10 11.49 -4.25
N ARG A 267 10.07 12.13 -5.41
CA ARG A 267 10.58 13.49 -5.63
C ARG A 267 9.69 14.54 -4.95
N LEU A 268 8.38 14.35 -4.99
CA LEU A 268 7.43 15.25 -4.34
C LEU A 268 7.57 15.21 -2.81
N MET A 269 7.82 14.05 -2.22
CA MET A 269 8.14 13.92 -0.79
C MET A 269 9.47 14.58 -0.42
N GLN A 270 10.46 14.56 -1.32
CA GLN A 270 11.70 15.34 -1.12
C GLN A 270 11.41 16.84 -1.07
N ALA A 271 10.51 17.34 -1.91
CA ALA A 271 10.16 18.76 -1.98
C ALA A 271 9.35 19.27 -0.77
N ALA A 272 8.62 18.40 -0.08
CA ALA A 272 7.77 18.74 1.05
C ALA A 272 8.56 19.08 2.32
N ASP A 273 7.93 19.75 3.29
CA ASP A 273 8.44 20.04 4.62
C ASP A 273 7.71 19.23 5.70
N LEU A 274 6.46 18.81 5.42
CA LEU A 274 5.65 18.02 6.33
C LEU A 274 4.63 17.19 5.55
N LEU A 275 4.45 15.91 5.95
CA LEU A 275 3.32 15.09 5.55
C LEU A 275 2.17 15.26 6.56
N LEU A 276 1.00 15.69 6.10
CA LEU A 276 -0.22 15.80 6.90
C LEU A 276 -1.22 14.72 6.47
N MET A 277 -1.56 13.78 7.37
CA MET A 277 -2.42 12.64 7.07
C MET A 277 -3.51 12.45 8.16
N PRO A 278 -4.62 13.21 8.10
CA PRO A 278 -5.71 13.12 9.07
C PRO A 278 -6.73 12.07 8.64
N SER A 279 -6.27 10.88 8.25
CA SER A 279 -7.13 9.78 7.81
C SER A 279 -8.06 9.32 8.92
N ARG A 280 -9.30 8.93 8.59
CA ARG A 280 -10.26 8.39 9.56
C ARG A 280 -9.89 7.00 10.05
N PHE A 281 -9.21 6.23 9.22
CA PHE A 281 -8.66 4.92 9.55
C PHE A 281 -7.61 4.52 8.51
N GLU A 282 -6.57 3.82 8.95
CA GLU A 282 -5.56 3.20 8.10
C GLU A 282 -5.08 1.90 8.75
N GLY A 283 -4.78 0.90 7.94
CA GLY A 283 -4.04 -0.27 8.38
C GLY A 283 -2.56 0.07 8.59
N LEU A 284 -1.82 0.10 7.50
CA LEU A 284 -0.44 0.58 7.47
C LEU A 284 -0.22 1.33 6.14
N PRO A 285 -0.36 2.68 6.13
CA PRO A 285 -0.28 3.46 4.90
C PRO A 285 1.15 3.49 4.35
N VAL A 286 1.35 2.98 3.13
CA VAL A 286 2.66 2.95 2.47
C VAL A 286 3.25 4.37 2.34
N SER A 287 2.42 5.35 2.00
CA SER A 287 2.85 6.75 1.88
C SER A 287 3.41 7.34 3.18
N ALA A 288 3.02 6.83 4.35
CA ALA A 288 3.62 7.25 5.62
C ALA A 288 5.03 6.64 5.82
N ILE A 289 5.27 5.43 5.33
CA ILE A 289 6.60 4.81 5.32
C ILE A 289 7.52 5.53 4.33
N GLU A 290 7.01 5.80 3.13
CA GLU A 290 7.71 6.54 2.07
C GLU A 290 8.14 7.95 2.55
N ALA A 291 7.25 8.66 3.23
CA ALA A 291 7.56 9.97 3.80
C ALA A 291 8.65 9.88 4.87
N GLN A 292 8.54 8.95 5.80
CA GLN A 292 9.55 8.74 6.82
C GLN A 292 10.90 8.32 6.24
N ALA A 293 10.90 7.49 5.18
CA ALA A 293 12.13 7.14 4.45
C ALA A 293 12.80 8.35 3.80
N SER A 294 12.00 9.36 3.43
CA SER A 294 12.51 10.65 2.95
C SER A 294 12.98 11.60 4.08
N GLY A 295 13.00 11.14 5.33
CA GLY A 295 13.26 11.98 6.50
C GLY A 295 12.22 13.09 6.69
N LEU A 296 11.02 12.95 6.12
CA LEU A 296 9.96 13.94 6.17
C LEU A 296 9.22 13.86 7.50
N PRO A 297 9.11 14.95 8.28
CA PRO A 297 8.25 15.00 9.45
C PRO A 297 6.80 14.67 9.09
N CYS A 298 6.11 13.94 9.97
CA CYS A 298 4.77 13.43 9.70
C CYS A 298 3.80 13.74 10.84
N LEU A 299 2.63 14.28 10.51
CA LEU A 299 1.53 14.46 11.44
C LEU A 299 0.35 13.58 11.00
N PHE A 300 -0.01 12.63 11.84
CA PHE A 300 -1.06 11.65 11.60
C PHE A 300 -2.25 11.85 12.54
N SER A 301 -3.43 11.40 12.15
CA SER A 301 -4.51 11.21 13.11
C SER A 301 -4.22 10.03 14.05
N ASP A 302 -4.71 10.08 15.28
CA ASP A 302 -4.63 9.03 16.30
C ASP A 302 -5.41 7.75 15.95
N THR A 303 -6.25 7.83 14.91
CA THR A 303 -6.96 6.68 14.32
C THR A 303 -6.10 5.79 13.43
N ILE A 304 -4.88 6.25 13.07
CA ILE A 304 -3.88 5.45 12.36
C ILE A 304 -3.10 4.60 13.37
N THR A 305 -2.79 3.36 13.01
CA THR A 305 -2.00 2.49 13.88
C THR A 305 -0.66 3.11 14.28
N THR A 306 -0.31 3.04 15.57
CA THR A 306 1.00 3.54 16.05
C THR A 306 2.18 2.74 15.52
N GLN A 307 1.97 1.54 14.95
CA GLN A 307 3.00 0.75 14.27
C GLN A 307 3.63 1.47 13.07
N VAL A 308 2.96 2.50 12.55
CA VAL A 308 3.48 3.32 11.46
C VAL A 308 4.63 4.25 11.90
N LYS A 309 4.78 4.52 13.21
CA LYS A 309 5.86 5.36 13.75
C LYS A 309 7.17 4.59 13.76
N ILE A 310 8.05 4.88 12.81
CA ILE A 310 9.38 4.30 12.68
C ILE A 310 10.44 5.31 13.10
N THR A 311 10.23 6.59 12.74
CA THR A 311 11.15 7.68 13.04
C THR A 311 10.64 8.54 14.20
N GLU A 312 11.53 9.35 14.80
CA GLU A 312 11.16 10.25 15.88
C GLU A 312 10.30 11.43 15.41
N SER A 313 10.45 11.85 14.14
CA SER A 313 9.72 12.98 13.54
C SER A 313 8.28 12.65 13.17
N VAL A 314 7.59 11.92 14.06
CA VAL A 314 6.18 11.51 13.87
C VAL A 314 5.36 11.89 15.10
N LYS A 315 4.27 12.63 14.87
CA LYS A 315 3.25 12.94 15.88
C LYS A 315 1.89 12.40 15.48
N PHE A 316 1.06 12.16 16.49
CA PHE A 316 -0.35 11.78 16.33
C PHE A 316 -1.22 12.81 17.04
N GLU A 317 -2.31 13.22 16.38
CA GLU A 317 -3.29 14.12 16.96
C GLU A 317 -4.72 13.60 16.72
N SER A 318 -5.61 13.88 17.65
CA SER A 318 -7.00 13.46 17.58
C SER A 318 -7.77 14.24 16.52
N LEU A 319 -8.64 13.55 15.76
CA LEU A 319 -9.57 14.20 14.84
C LEU A 319 -10.62 15.04 15.58
N GLU A 320 -10.81 14.83 16.88
CA GLU A 320 -11.70 15.60 17.74
C GLU A 320 -11.00 16.85 18.33
N ALA A 321 -9.68 16.97 18.19
CA ALA A 321 -8.92 18.13 18.68
C ALA A 321 -9.23 19.38 17.85
N PRO A 322 -9.16 20.58 18.47
CA PRO A 322 -9.28 21.84 17.74
C PRO A 322 -8.24 21.94 16.61
N LEU A 323 -8.59 22.64 15.51
CA LEU A 323 -7.67 22.80 14.36
C LEU A 323 -6.38 23.52 14.78
N GLU A 324 -6.44 24.42 15.74
CA GLU A 324 -5.30 25.13 16.30
C GLU A 324 -4.27 24.18 16.90
N LYS A 325 -4.72 23.07 17.52
CA LYS A 325 -3.81 22.05 18.07
C LYS A 325 -3.05 21.33 16.96
N TRP A 326 -3.71 20.99 15.86
CA TRP A 326 -3.06 20.46 14.66
C TRP A 326 -2.00 21.43 14.12
N VAL A 327 -2.32 22.73 14.10
CA VAL A 327 -1.38 23.79 13.66
C VAL A 327 -0.16 23.87 14.59
N GLU A 328 -0.36 23.82 15.92
CA GLU A 328 0.74 23.78 16.89
C GLU A 328 1.68 22.59 16.65
N ASP A 329 1.14 21.40 16.43
CA ASP A 329 1.92 20.21 16.15
C ASP A 329 2.67 20.28 14.79
N MET A 330 2.05 20.90 13.78
CA MET A 330 2.74 21.22 12.53
C MET A 330 3.94 22.16 12.77
N GLU A 331 3.75 23.22 13.58
CA GLU A 331 4.81 24.20 13.92
C GLU A 331 5.98 23.54 14.67
N GLU A 332 5.71 22.58 15.55
CA GLU A 332 6.76 21.85 16.24
C GLU A 332 7.55 20.96 15.27
N LEU A 333 6.84 20.19 14.43
CA LEU A 333 7.46 19.30 13.45
C LEU A 333 8.27 20.06 12.39
N LEU A 334 7.82 21.25 11.98
CA LEU A 334 8.52 22.09 11.00
C LEU A 334 9.83 22.70 11.53
N LYS A 335 10.08 22.66 12.85
CA LYS A 335 11.38 23.05 13.45
C LYS A 335 12.44 21.96 13.31
N GLU A 336 12.01 20.73 13.02
CA GLU A 336 12.93 19.60 12.87
C GLU A 336 13.66 19.67 11.53
N HIS A 337 14.97 19.41 11.57
CA HIS A 337 15.76 19.27 10.34
C HIS A 337 15.59 17.87 9.76
N ARG A 338 15.45 17.79 8.45
CA ARG A 338 15.42 16.50 7.75
C ARG A 338 16.73 15.75 7.95
N LYS A 339 16.61 14.44 8.18
CA LYS A 339 17.74 13.52 8.39
C LYS A 339 17.63 12.36 7.43
N ASP A 340 18.74 11.73 7.15
CA ASP A 340 18.71 10.40 6.51
C ASP A 340 18.20 9.37 7.52
N THR A 341 17.05 8.81 7.23
CA THR A 341 16.34 7.84 8.08
C THR A 341 16.36 6.43 7.48
N ARG A 342 17.06 6.23 6.35
CA ARG A 342 17.09 4.97 5.61
C ARG A 342 17.42 3.77 6.50
N ALA A 343 18.46 3.86 7.32
CA ALA A 343 18.85 2.77 8.22
C ALA A 343 17.72 2.37 9.21
N GLN A 344 16.93 3.34 9.69
CA GLN A 344 15.80 3.09 10.58
C GLN A 344 14.67 2.34 9.85
N ILE A 345 14.37 2.74 8.61
CA ILE A 345 13.35 2.09 7.76
C ILE A 345 13.74 0.66 7.42
N ILE A 346 15.00 0.41 7.07
CA ILE A 346 15.56 -0.92 6.82
C ILE A 346 15.46 -1.78 8.08
N SER A 347 15.95 -1.28 9.22
CA SER A 347 15.89 -2.01 10.51
C SER A 347 14.47 -2.32 10.95
N ALA A 348 13.48 -1.50 10.58
CA ALA A 348 12.07 -1.75 10.83
C ALA A 348 11.46 -2.77 9.84
N GLY A 349 12.22 -3.28 8.88
CA GLY A 349 11.79 -4.30 7.93
C GLY A 349 10.94 -3.77 6.78
N TYR A 350 11.16 -2.52 6.35
CA TYR A 350 10.42 -1.91 5.24
C TYR A 350 11.26 -1.74 3.96
N ASP A 351 12.45 -2.34 3.89
CA ASP A 351 13.21 -2.39 2.65
C ASP A 351 12.76 -3.54 1.76
N ILE A 352 12.48 -3.24 0.49
CA ILE A 352 11.95 -4.24 -0.43
C ILE A 352 12.99 -5.25 -0.89
N GLU A 353 14.26 -4.86 -1.03
CA GLU A 353 15.32 -5.77 -1.47
C GLU A 353 15.56 -6.83 -0.41
N GLU A 354 15.74 -6.43 0.86
CA GLU A 354 15.88 -7.38 1.98
C GLU A 354 14.64 -8.27 2.14
N ASN A 355 13.44 -7.69 2.07
CA ASN A 355 12.21 -8.46 2.24
C ASN A 355 11.97 -9.44 1.10
N ALA A 356 12.22 -9.05 -0.15
CA ALA A 356 12.04 -9.94 -1.30
C ALA A 356 13.08 -11.07 -1.32
N GLU A 357 14.32 -10.80 -0.88
CA GLU A 357 15.36 -11.82 -0.74
C GLU A 357 14.94 -12.94 0.22
N HIS A 358 14.30 -12.58 1.36
CA HIS A 358 14.05 -13.51 2.47
C HIS A 358 12.59 -13.99 2.61
N ILE A 359 11.65 -13.43 1.80
CA ILE A 359 10.20 -13.69 2.00
C ILE A 359 9.83 -15.18 1.99
N PHE A 360 10.51 -15.99 1.20
CA PHE A 360 10.23 -17.43 1.08
C PHE A 360 11.26 -18.33 1.73
N GLU A 361 12.39 -17.82 2.24
CA GLU A 361 13.45 -18.63 2.82
C GLU A 361 12.98 -19.42 4.05
N ARG A 362 12.07 -18.84 4.82
CA ARG A 362 11.48 -19.49 6.01
C ARG A 362 10.42 -20.54 5.68
N LEU A 363 10.02 -20.69 4.41
CA LEU A 363 8.94 -21.57 3.98
C LEU A 363 9.44 -22.83 3.27
N LEU A 364 10.72 -22.87 2.92
CA LEU A 364 11.37 -23.91 2.12
C LEU A 364 12.41 -24.69 2.94
#